data_be95a5a09bb49443aa2a8f481ba04dbe
#
_entry.id   be95a5a09bb49443aa2a8f481ba04dbe
#
_cell.length_a   1.000
_cell.length_b   1.000
_cell.length_c   1.000
_cell.angle_alpha   90.00
_cell.angle_beta   90.00
_cell.angle_gamma   90.00
#
_symmetry.space_group_name_H-M   'P 1'
#
loop_
_entity.id
_entity.type
_entity.pdbx_description
1 polymer ?
#
loop_
_entity_poly.entity_id
_entity_poly.type
_entity_poly.pdbx_seq_one_letter_code
_entity_poly.pdbx_strand_id
1 'polypeptide(L)'
;MEHPLSPTGTDAPLMNGATLVLVCLGIYLPLFWQLPLLRSEAMYALIPREMLASGSWLTPTLNGVHYLDKPHLLFWLNLLSYHILGVSAWSARVPTLVMTVGEVWLTYLIGRRLLGRKAAWFGGFILLTCIGFFVLHLHILTDHLITLSLLAALYGLLRWQEQPHYRWSVLFYLALVAGFLSKGIIGVVFPVLIGLFSAWQLQDRRLLGLFRSPPGLALALILLAVWGVAAELANPGYLKFQIVNEQIMRFLGRRQPPDVNSFTITGFWLFLGIWLMPWTFILPEACYRFWRATRPGGAIGAGARLLIIWAVVILGFFTLSSSRIEYYSLPALPALALILGWRVQRYLDTPGDRVIPWTLLAPGLLGVALLVLLPSLEGVCVDNRREFCGMVSLISPIAWRATWFIPAVSLLGVVAGGLRRPRLAVAAYGVLAVGIAWFTFQTLGVLSARLGDQAAAAYVRRVASPTDLLIMGPIEEFEYGASLKFYARRHILMVQRNGLPQFPYPVPPESDYLITPERLQELWHSPRKVFLLLDDATPPEPFLQGATVALTLPGKRLLVNQP
;
A
#
# COMPACT_ATOMS: atom_id res chain seq x y z
N MET A 1 -2.97 3.26 41.44
CA MET A 1 -2.38 4.60 41.16
C MET A 1 -0.88 4.40 41.24
N GLU A 2 -0.22 4.12 40.13
CA GLU A 2 1.25 4.08 40.07
C GLU A 2 1.72 5.25 39.25
N HIS A 3 2.71 5.95 39.79
CA HIS A 3 3.29 7.19 39.28
C HIS A 3 3.73 7.09 37.81
N PRO A 4 3.54 8.13 37.01
CA PRO A 4 4.19 8.23 35.73
C PRO A 4 5.71 8.27 35.95
N LEU A 5 6.44 7.44 35.21
CA LEU A 5 7.90 7.43 35.17
C LEU A 5 8.41 8.86 35.03
N SER A 6 9.18 9.31 36.02
CA SER A 6 9.82 10.62 36.02
C SER A 6 10.68 10.77 34.76
N PRO A 7 10.73 11.92 34.11
CA PRO A 7 11.58 12.18 32.98
C PRO A 7 13.03 12.39 33.46
N THR A 8 13.76 11.31 33.69
CA THR A 8 15.22 11.37 33.92
C THR A 8 15.93 11.02 32.63
N GLY A 9 16.38 12.02 31.95
CA GLY A 9 17.26 11.92 30.80
C GLY A 9 17.06 13.14 29.91
N THR A 10 18.14 13.86 29.60
CA THR A 10 18.20 14.87 28.55
C THR A 10 17.81 14.23 27.22
N ASP A 11 16.50 14.15 26.97
CA ASP A 11 15.96 13.66 25.72
C ASP A 11 16.48 14.55 24.59
N ALA A 12 17.14 13.93 23.61
CA ALA A 12 17.60 14.64 22.44
C ALA A 12 16.40 15.45 21.86
N PRO A 13 16.50 16.77 21.70
CA PRO A 13 15.37 17.63 21.29
C PRO A 13 14.77 17.20 19.95
N LEU A 14 15.53 16.48 19.14
CA LEU A 14 15.13 15.97 17.82
C LEU A 14 14.26 14.72 17.85
N MET A 15 14.16 13.98 18.97
CA MET A 15 13.31 12.78 19.04
C MET A 15 11.86 13.13 19.35
N ASN A 16 11.18 13.78 18.42
CA ASN A 16 9.78 14.16 18.54
C ASN A 16 8.98 13.79 17.28
N GLY A 17 7.64 13.88 17.35
CA GLY A 17 6.79 13.52 16.22
C GLY A 17 6.95 14.45 15.02
N ALA A 18 7.27 15.73 15.25
CA ALA A 18 7.47 16.69 14.15
C ALA A 18 8.69 16.33 13.29
N THR A 19 9.77 15.83 13.89
CA THR A 19 10.94 15.36 13.11
C THR A 19 10.60 14.15 12.25
N LEU A 20 9.76 13.22 12.74
CA LEU A 20 9.27 12.11 11.93
C LEU A 20 8.41 12.58 10.75
N VAL A 21 7.55 13.56 10.98
CA VAL A 21 6.74 14.17 9.90
C VAL A 21 7.63 14.85 8.86
N LEU A 22 8.64 15.61 9.30
CA LEU A 22 9.59 16.25 8.38
C LEU A 22 10.39 15.21 7.56
N VAL A 23 10.82 14.12 8.20
CA VAL A 23 11.49 13.00 7.50
C VAL A 23 10.53 12.36 6.49
N CYS A 24 9.28 12.11 6.88
CA CYS A 24 8.24 11.59 6.01
C CYS A 24 8.04 12.48 4.77
N LEU A 25 7.83 13.77 4.97
CA LEU A 25 7.68 14.74 3.88
C LEU A 25 8.92 14.80 3.00
N GLY A 26 10.12 14.80 3.61
CA GLY A 26 11.39 14.81 2.88
C GLY A 26 11.61 13.57 2.00
N ILE A 27 11.07 12.42 2.40
CA ILE A 27 11.10 11.17 1.62
C ILE A 27 10.06 11.21 0.49
N TYR A 28 8.78 11.41 0.82
CA TYR A 28 7.69 11.13 -0.13
C TYR A 28 7.41 12.26 -1.12
N LEU A 29 7.58 13.55 -0.73
CA LEU A 29 7.33 14.67 -1.64
C LEU A 29 8.15 14.60 -2.94
N PRO A 30 9.49 14.42 -2.90
CA PRO A 30 10.27 14.34 -4.14
C PRO A 30 9.98 13.05 -4.93
N LEU A 31 9.68 11.94 -4.25
CA LEU A 31 9.48 10.65 -4.89
C LEU A 31 8.15 10.58 -5.65
N PHE A 32 7.09 11.19 -5.13
CA PHE A 32 5.79 11.25 -5.80
C PHE A 32 5.82 11.96 -7.15
N TRP A 33 6.78 12.85 -7.35
CA TRP A 33 6.95 13.57 -8.61
C TRP A 33 7.60 12.73 -9.70
N GLN A 34 8.42 11.75 -9.31
CA GLN A 34 9.28 11.01 -10.23
C GLN A 34 8.64 9.77 -10.84
N LEU A 35 7.71 9.13 -10.12
CA LEU A 35 7.11 7.86 -10.56
C LEU A 35 5.84 8.11 -11.38
N PRO A 36 5.70 7.49 -12.57
CA PRO A 36 4.42 7.46 -13.29
C PRO A 36 3.39 6.61 -12.54
N LEU A 37 2.11 6.85 -12.79
CA LEU A 37 1.03 6.00 -12.33
C LEU A 37 1.04 4.67 -13.09
N LEU A 38 1.02 3.56 -12.36
CA LEU A 38 1.03 2.22 -12.92
C LEU A 38 -0.30 1.51 -12.67
N ARG A 39 -0.74 0.67 -13.61
CA ARG A 39 -1.86 -0.29 -13.47
C ARG A 39 -2.93 0.11 -12.42
N SER A 40 -3.04 -0.65 -11.32
CA SER A 40 -4.04 -0.43 -10.27
C SER A 40 -3.98 0.97 -9.64
N GLU A 41 -2.80 1.57 -9.50
CA GLU A 41 -2.69 2.97 -9.05
C GLU A 41 -3.33 3.94 -10.03
N ALA A 42 -3.08 3.73 -11.33
CA ALA A 42 -3.67 4.54 -12.39
C ALA A 42 -5.20 4.42 -12.42
N MET A 43 -5.76 3.26 -12.09
CA MET A 43 -7.19 3.04 -11.91
C MET A 43 -7.74 3.93 -10.80
N TYR A 44 -7.11 3.93 -9.60
CA TYR A 44 -7.52 4.79 -8.49
C TYR A 44 -7.36 6.28 -8.79
N ALA A 45 -6.52 6.66 -9.74
CA ALA A 45 -6.39 8.03 -10.22
C ALA A 45 -7.40 8.36 -11.35
N LEU A 46 -7.71 7.40 -12.22
CA LEU A 46 -8.62 7.60 -13.35
C LEU A 46 -10.08 7.69 -12.90
N ILE A 47 -10.52 6.84 -12.00
CA ILE A 47 -11.91 6.82 -11.51
C ILE A 47 -12.35 8.21 -11.00
N PRO A 48 -11.64 8.86 -10.06
CA PRO A 48 -12.02 10.21 -9.62
C PRO A 48 -11.98 11.23 -10.75
N ARG A 49 -11.11 11.07 -11.74
CA ARG A 49 -11.08 11.94 -12.91
C ARG A 49 -12.34 11.79 -13.77
N GLU A 50 -12.83 10.56 -13.97
CA GLU A 50 -14.07 10.30 -14.68
C GLU A 50 -15.29 10.82 -13.89
N MET A 51 -15.29 10.61 -12.57
CA MET A 51 -16.30 11.19 -11.67
C MET A 51 -16.31 12.73 -11.73
N LEU A 52 -15.14 13.36 -11.82
CA LEU A 52 -15.03 14.81 -11.97
C LEU A 52 -15.62 15.28 -13.31
N ALA A 53 -15.33 14.56 -14.39
CA ALA A 53 -15.80 14.89 -15.73
C ALA A 53 -17.31 14.70 -15.89
N SER A 54 -17.89 13.68 -15.25
CA SER A 54 -19.34 13.40 -15.27
C SER A 54 -20.14 14.21 -14.26
N GLY A 55 -19.47 14.84 -13.27
CA GLY A 55 -20.13 15.49 -12.13
C GLY A 55 -20.77 14.50 -11.14
N SER A 56 -20.58 13.20 -11.31
CA SER A 56 -21.15 12.17 -10.42
C SER A 56 -20.23 11.88 -9.24
N TRP A 57 -20.74 12.07 -8.02
CA TRP A 57 -20.01 11.77 -6.76
C TRP A 57 -20.33 10.39 -6.17
N LEU A 58 -21.37 9.72 -6.70
CA LEU A 58 -21.89 8.47 -6.15
C LEU A 58 -21.81 7.29 -7.12
N THR A 59 -21.42 7.54 -8.36
CA THR A 59 -21.28 6.50 -9.39
C THR A 59 -19.86 6.52 -9.93
N PRO A 60 -18.91 5.82 -9.29
CA PRO A 60 -17.57 5.67 -9.82
C PRO A 60 -17.59 4.92 -11.14
N THR A 61 -16.84 5.40 -12.13
CA THR A 61 -16.68 4.72 -13.42
C THR A 61 -15.20 4.49 -13.72
N LEU A 62 -14.92 3.40 -14.43
CA LEU A 62 -13.62 3.11 -15.01
C LEU A 62 -13.81 2.79 -16.48
N ASN A 63 -13.27 3.60 -17.36
CA ASN A 63 -13.48 3.50 -18.81
C ASN A 63 -14.97 3.59 -19.21
N GLY A 64 -15.76 4.37 -18.46
CA GLY A 64 -17.20 4.50 -18.68
C GLY A 64 -18.06 3.40 -18.09
N VAL A 65 -17.47 2.35 -17.52
CA VAL A 65 -18.18 1.26 -16.83
C VAL A 65 -18.22 1.53 -15.33
N HIS A 66 -19.35 1.24 -14.70
CA HIS A 66 -19.48 1.38 -13.25
C HIS A 66 -18.42 0.56 -12.52
N TYR A 67 -17.73 1.17 -11.56
CA TYR A 67 -16.76 0.54 -10.71
C TYR A 67 -17.23 0.58 -9.26
N LEU A 68 -17.95 -0.46 -8.85
CA LEU A 68 -18.62 -0.51 -7.55
C LEU A 68 -17.90 -1.38 -6.51
N ASP A 69 -16.64 -1.80 -6.77
CA ASP A 69 -15.87 -2.70 -5.91
C ASP A 69 -15.43 -2.08 -4.58
N LYS A 70 -15.33 -0.77 -4.52
CA LYS A 70 -14.84 -0.07 -3.34
C LYS A 70 -15.81 1.02 -2.91
N PRO A 71 -15.95 1.26 -1.59
CA PRO A 71 -16.64 2.44 -1.09
C PRO A 71 -15.93 3.74 -1.50
N HIS A 72 -16.62 4.87 -1.37
CA HIS A 72 -16.33 6.10 -2.10
C HIS A 72 -15.24 6.99 -1.49
N LEU A 73 -14.82 6.81 -0.22
CA LEU A 73 -14.05 7.82 0.51
C LEU A 73 -12.70 8.15 -0.16
N LEU A 74 -11.98 7.15 -0.65
CA LEU A 74 -10.72 7.40 -1.36
C LEU A 74 -10.95 8.22 -2.64
N PHE A 75 -11.99 7.89 -3.40
CA PHE A 75 -12.35 8.62 -4.61
C PHE A 75 -12.72 10.07 -4.32
N TRP A 76 -13.48 10.32 -3.24
CA TRP A 76 -13.82 11.68 -2.81
C TRP A 76 -12.61 12.50 -2.39
N LEU A 77 -11.65 11.90 -1.68
CA LEU A 77 -10.40 12.57 -1.33
C LEU A 77 -9.58 12.95 -2.57
N ASN A 78 -9.54 12.06 -3.57
CA ASN A 78 -8.88 12.34 -4.83
C ASN A 78 -9.64 13.37 -5.67
N LEU A 79 -10.99 13.34 -5.69
CA LEU A 79 -11.82 14.37 -6.30
C LEU A 79 -11.54 15.75 -5.72
N LEU A 80 -11.50 15.85 -4.39
CA LEU A 80 -11.16 17.10 -3.70
C LEU A 80 -9.77 17.59 -4.10
N SER A 81 -8.80 16.68 -4.13
CA SER A 81 -7.43 17.01 -4.58
C SER A 81 -7.41 17.52 -6.02
N TYR A 82 -8.14 16.88 -6.93
CA TYR A 82 -8.24 17.30 -8.33
C TYR A 82 -8.96 18.64 -8.50
N HIS A 83 -9.97 18.88 -7.70
CA HIS A 83 -10.70 20.16 -7.74
C HIS A 83 -9.81 21.34 -7.32
N ILE A 84 -8.93 21.14 -6.34
CA ILE A 84 -8.06 22.19 -5.81
C ILE A 84 -6.77 22.33 -6.65
N LEU A 85 -6.14 21.22 -7.04
CA LEU A 85 -4.79 21.18 -7.60
C LEU A 85 -4.76 20.84 -9.10
N GLY A 86 -5.93 20.61 -9.70
CA GLY A 86 -6.03 20.10 -11.07
C GLY A 86 -5.67 18.62 -11.19
N VAL A 87 -5.99 18.02 -12.35
CA VAL A 87 -5.78 16.58 -12.61
C VAL A 87 -4.34 16.31 -13.05
N SER A 88 -3.59 15.63 -12.20
CA SER A 88 -2.21 15.19 -12.46
C SER A 88 -1.87 13.94 -11.64
N ALA A 89 -0.78 13.24 -11.98
CA ALA A 89 -0.29 12.11 -11.21
C ALA A 89 0.10 12.51 -9.78
N TRP A 90 0.64 13.72 -9.62
CA TRP A 90 1.02 14.25 -8.32
C TRP A 90 -0.20 14.55 -7.45
N SER A 91 -1.18 15.29 -8.00
CA SER A 91 -2.40 15.62 -7.24
C SER A 91 -3.22 14.38 -6.87
N ALA A 92 -3.18 13.30 -7.67
CA ALA A 92 -3.75 12.01 -7.32
C ALA A 92 -3.12 11.41 -6.05
N ARG A 93 -1.84 11.66 -5.79
CA ARG A 93 -1.09 11.13 -4.63
C ARG A 93 -1.15 12.02 -3.38
N VAL A 94 -1.64 13.25 -3.49
CA VAL A 94 -1.74 14.16 -2.33
C VAL A 94 -2.55 13.56 -1.18
N PRO A 95 -3.72 12.93 -1.39
CA PRO A 95 -4.43 12.25 -0.31
C PRO A 95 -3.60 11.15 0.35
N THR A 96 -2.84 10.36 -0.44
CA THR A 96 -1.93 9.33 0.09
C THR A 96 -0.84 9.95 0.96
N LEU A 97 -0.26 11.09 0.57
CA LEU A 97 0.73 11.80 1.38
C LEU A 97 0.15 12.24 2.73
N VAL A 98 -1.06 12.81 2.71
CA VAL A 98 -1.75 13.23 3.95
C VAL A 98 -2.00 12.02 4.87
N MET A 99 -2.45 10.89 4.29
CA MET A 99 -2.63 9.65 5.04
C MET A 99 -1.31 9.13 5.62
N THR A 100 -0.24 9.11 4.83
CA THR A 100 1.10 8.68 5.28
C THR A 100 1.59 9.50 6.48
N VAL A 101 1.49 10.83 6.40
CA VAL A 101 1.83 11.73 7.50
C VAL A 101 0.96 11.45 8.73
N GLY A 102 -0.34 11.26 8.54
CA GLY A 102 -1.28 10.94 9.61
C GLY A 102 -0.96 9.60 10.29
N GLU A 103 -0.62 8.58 9.52
CA GLU A 103 -0.23 7.26 10.03
C GLU A 103 1.05 7.33 10.89
N VAL A 104 2.08 8.01 10.40
CA VAL A 104 3.34 8.20 11.14
C VAL A 104 3.10 8.99 12.42
N TRP A 105 2.32 10.07 12.34
CA TRP A 105 1.99 10.90 13.47
C TRP A 105 1.20 10.15 14.54
N LEU A 106 0.13 9.45 14.16
CA LEU A 106 -0.69 8.66 15.09
C LEU A 106 0.07 7.49 15.68
N THR A 107 0.93 6.82 14.89
CA THR A 107 1.83 5.77 15.39
C THR A 107 2.74 6.31 16.49
N TYR A 108 3.35 7.49 16.26
CA TYR A 108 4.16 8.15 17.29
C TYR A 108 3.32 8.50 18.53
N LEU A 109 2.12 9.05 18.36
CA LEU A 109 1.26 9.43 19.49
C LEU A 109 0.82 8.21 20.34
N ILE A 110 0.47 7.10 19.69
CA ILE A 110 0.15 5.84 20.36
C ILE A 110 1.39 5.28 21.07
N GLY A 111 2.51 5.20 20.36
CA GLY A 111 3.77 4.69 20.90
C GLY A 111 4.25 5.51 22.10
N ARG A 112 4.13 6.84 22.05
CA ARG A 112 4.51 7.74 23.15
C ARG A 112 3.72 7.47 24.43
N ARG A 113 2.45 7.11 24.28
CA ARG A 113 1.59 6.77 25.44
C ARG A 113 1.89 5.42 26.02
N LEU A 114 2.15 4.45 25.18
CA LEU A 114 2.31 3.06 25.61
C LEU A 114 3.76 2.72 26.04
N LEU A 115 4.75 3.35 25.41
CA LEU A 115 6.17 2.94 25.47
C LEU A 115 7.12 4.08 25.82
N GLY A 116 6.63 5.33 25.78
CA GLY A 116 7.46 6.51 25.97
C GLY A 116 8.04 7.08 24.68
N ARG A 117 8.65 8.26 24.79
CA ARG A 117 9.07 9.11 23.65
C ARG A 117 10.10 8.46 22.75
N LYS A 118 11.16 7.86 23.33
CA LYS A 118 12.26 7.26 22.57
C LYS A 118 11.79 6.06 21.76
N ALA A 119 11.07 5.11 22.39
CA ALA A 119 10.53 3.94 21.71
C ALA A 119 9.57 4.33 20.58
N ALA A 120 8.71 5.31 20.81
CA ALA A 120 7.78 5.82 19.81
C ALA A 120 8.50 6.43 18.60
N TRP A 121 9.57 7.17 18.84
CA TRP A 121 10.37 7.76 17.78
C TRP A 121 11.07 6.68 16.93
N PHE A 122 11.72 5.71 17.57
CA PHE A 122 12.31 4.57 16.87
C PHE A 122 11.25 3.76 16.12
N GLY A 123 10.08 3.55 16.71
CA GLY A 123 8.95 2.87 16.05
C GLY A 123 8.49 3.61 14.80
N GLY A 124 8.32 4.94 14.86
CA GLY A 124 7.99 5.76 13.70
C GLY A 124 9.08 5.75 12.61
N PHE A 125 10.35 5.79 13.01
CA PHE A 125 11.48 5.67 12.08
C PHE A 125 11.54 4.30 11.40
N ILE A 126 11.35 3.22 12.18
CA ILE A 126 11.28 1.84 11.66
C ILE A 126 10.12 1.71 10.67
N LEU A 127 8.94 2.26 11.00
CA LEU A 127 7.79 2.25 10.11
C LEU A 127 8.11 2.94 8.78
N LEU A 128 8.69 4.13 8.81
CA LEU A 128 9.07 4.89 7.60
C LEU A 128 10.11 4.19 6.73
N THR A 129 10.96 3.36 7.33
CA THR A 129 12.11 2.74 6.66
C THR A 129 11.96 1.26 6.39
N CYS A 130 10.89 0.61 6.84
CA CYS A 130 10.59 -0.75 6.40
C CYS A 130 10.06 -0.74 4.95
N ILE A 131 10.49 -1.74 4.15
CA ILE A 131 10.19 -1.79 2.71
C ILE A 131 8.69 -1.68 2.44
N GLY A 132 7.87 -2.40 3.20
CA GLY A 132 6.42 -2.46 2.96
C GLY A 132 5.76 -1.11 3.11
N PHE A 133 6.01 -0.39 4.20
CA PHE A 133 5.47 0.94 4.38
C PHE A 133 5.99 1.90 3.30
N PHE A 134 7.30 1.85 3.04
CA PHE A 134 7.93 2.70 2.04
C PHE A 134 7.32 2.50 0.64
N VAL A 135 7.29 1.26 0.14
CA VAL A 135 6.82 0.95 -1.22
C VAL A 135 5.33 1.17 -1.38
N LEU A 136 4.54 0.67 -0.42
CA LEU A 136 3.09 0.76 -0.53
C LEU A 136 2.60 2.22 -0.51
N HIS A 137 3.22 3.09 0.29
CA HIS A 137 2.87 4.51 0.36
C HIS A 137 3.37 5.34 -0.84
N LEU A 138 4.14 4.76 -1.76
CA LEU A 138 4.41 5.38 -3.06
C LEU A 138 3.22 5.20 -4.04
N HIS A 139 2.24 4.38 -3.71
CA HIS A 139 1.09 4.06 -4.56
C HIS A 139 -0.23 4.49 -3.90
N ILE A 140 -1.24 4.75 -4.71
CA ILE A 140 -2.60 5.05 -4.24
C ILE A 140 -3.30 3.72 -3.91
N LEU A 141 -3.58 3.47 -2.63
CA LEU A 141 -4.26 2.26 -2.14
C LEU A 141 -5.30 2.61 -1.08
N THR A 142 -6.40 1.86 -1.05
CA THR A 142 -7.43 1.97 0.00
C THR A 142 -6.91 1.56 1.39
N ASP A 143 -5.84 0.76 1.43
CA ASP A 143 -5.25 0.22 2.65
C ASP A 143 -4.59 1.27 3.53
N HIS A 144 -4.13 2.40 2.97
CA HIS A 144 -3.66 3.53 3.75
C HIS A 144 -4.79 4.15 4.58
N LEU A 145 -5.97 4.28 3.97
CA LEU A 145 -7.12 4.84 4.66
C LEU A 145 -7.64 3.91 5.77
N ILE A 146 -7.59 2.59 5.55
CA ILE A 146 -7.86 1.57 6.59
C ILE A 146 -6.87 1.70 7.74
N THR A 147 -5.57 1.80 7.44
CA THR A 147 -4.52 1.89 8.45
C THR A 147 -4.64 3.19 9.24
N LEU A 148 -4.85 4.32 8.57
CA LEU A 148 -5.08 5.61 9.22
C LEU A 148 -6.32 5.59 10.11
N SER A 149 -7.44 5.04 9.61
CA SER A 149 -8.69 4.92 10.35
C SER A 149 -8.52 4.04 11.59
N LEU A 150 -7.84 2.90 11.46
CA LEU A 150 -7.51 2.04 12.58
C LEU A 150 -6.67 2.78 13.64
N LEU A 151 -5.62 3.48 13.23
CA LEU A 151 -4.77 4.28 14.12
C LEU A 151 -5.57 5.36 14.84
N ALA A 152 -6.46 6.07 14.13
CA ALA A 152 -7.32 7.09 14.72
C ALA A 152 -8.30 6.49 15.73
N ALA A 153 -8.90 5.33 15.41
CA ALA A 153 -9.77 4.62 16.32
C ALA A 153 -9.03 4.15 17.60
N LEU A 154 -7.85 3.54 17.44
CA LEU A 154 -7.05 3.09 18.58
C LEU A 154 -6.53 4.26 19.41
N TYR A 155 -6.18 5.39 18.79
CA TYR A 155 -5.85 6.60 19.53
C TYR A 155 -7.05 7.11 20.34
N GLY A 156 -8.24 7.16 19.74
CA GLY A 156 -9.49 7.52 20.42
C GLY A 156 -9.80 6.59 21.58
N LEU A 157 -9.60 5.28 21.40
CA LEU A 157 -9.77 4.26 22.45
C LEU A 157 -8.80 4.48 23.64
N LEU A 158 -7.52 4.73 23.37
CA LEU A 158 -6.53 5.03 24.41
C LEU A 158 -6.88 6.32 25.17
N ARG A 159 -7.31 7.35 24.45
CA ARG A 159 -7.72 8.62 25.06
C ARG A 159 -8.99 8.50 25.89
N TRP A 160 -9.93 7.68 25.44
CA TRP A 160 -11.12 7.34 26.21
C TRP A 160 -10.77 6.58 27.50
N GLN A 161 -9.85 5.64 27.43
CA GLN A 161 -9.39 4.91 28.61
C GLN A 161 -8.74 5.82 29.67
N GLU A 162 -7.93 6.79 29.21
CA GLU A 162 -7.30 7.78 30.09
C GLU A 162 -8.34 8.71 30.74
N GLN A 163 -9.23 9.25 29.91
CA GLN A 163 -10.25 10.20 30.33
C GLN A 163 -11.49 10.07 29.42
N PRO A 164 -12.56 9.40 29.87
CA PRO A 164 -13.80 9.29 29.11
C PRO A 164 -14.38 10.68 28.81
N HIS A 165 -14.47 11.01 27.51
CA HIS A 165 -15.04 12.25 27.04
C HIS A 165 -15.63 12.05 25.63
N TYR A 166 -16.79 12.65 25.35
CA TYR A 166 -17.54 12.45 24.10
C TYR A 166 -16.70 12.66 22.82
N ARG A 167 -15.75 13.62 22.83
CA ARG A 167 -14.85 13.87 21.67
C ARG A 167 -14.04 12.64 21.26
N TRP A 168 -13.66 11.79 22.21
CA TRP A 168 -12.90 10.56 21.90
C TRP A 168 -13.79 9.47 21.34
N SER A 169 -15.05 9.42 21.78
CA SER A 169 -16.09 8.59 21.18
C SER A 169 -16.39 9.05 19.77
N VAL A 170 -16.58 10.35 19.54
CA VAL A 170 -16.77 10.91 18.20
C VAL A 170 -15.60 10.57 17.28
N LEU A 171 -14.35 10.76 17.75
CA LEU A 171 -13.16 10.38 16.98
C LEU A 171 -13.16 8.88 16.63
N PHE A 172 -13.43 8.02 17.62
CA PHE A 172 -13.48 6.58 17.42
C PHE A 172 -14.50 6.20 16.35
N TYR A 173 -15.72 6.68 16.48
CA TYR A 173 -16.79 6.35 15.53
C TYR A 173 -16.62 6.99 14.14
N LEU A 174 -16.09 8.20 14.05
CA LEU A 174 -15.72 8.80 12.74
C LEU A 174 -14.62 7.97 12.06
N ALA A 175 -13.67 7.45 12.83
CA ALA A 175 -12.65 6.55 12.30
C ALA A 175 -13.26 5.23 11.80
N LEU A 176 -14.28 4.66 12.51
CA LEU A 176 -15.02 3.50 12.01
C LEU A 176 -15.75 3.79 10.71
N VAL A 177 -16.40 4.95 10.60
CA VAL A 177 -17.07 5.40 9.36
C VAL A 177 -16.06 5.54 8.22
N ALA A 178 -14.92 6.21 8.46
CA ALA A 178 -13.87 6.35 7.46
C ALA A 178 -13.31 4.98 7.02
N GLY A 179 -13.07 4.07 7.95
CA GLY A 179 -12.67 2.70 7.65
C GLY A 179 -13.70 1.93 6.83
N PHE A 180 -14.98 2.04 7.16
CA PHE A 180 -16.06 1.42 6.38
C PHE A 180 -16.15 2.00 4.97
N LEU A 181 -16.09 3.32 4.84
CA LEU A 181 -16.14 4.02 3.54
C LEU A 181 -14.85 3.86 2.70
N SER A 182 -13.84 3.20 3.26
CA SER A 182 -12.59 2.85 2.57
C SER A 182 -12.63 1.43 1.99
N LYS A 183 -12.95 0.44 2.82
CA LYS A 183 -12.83 -0.99 2.45
C LYS A 183 -13.96 -1.86 3.03
N GLY A 184 -15.04 -1.25 3.53
CA GLY A 184 -16.21 -1.95 4.06
C GLY A 184 -16.03 -2.45 5.49
N ILE A 185 -16.62 -3.60 5.80
CA ILE A 185 -16.80 -4.12 7.16
C ILE A 185 -15.49 -4.27 7.95
N ILE A 186 -14.38 -4.61 7.29
CA ILE A 186 -13.08 -4.79 7.97
C ILE A 186 -12.60 -3.50 8.66
N GLY A 187 -12.96 -2.32 8.14
CA GLY A 187 -12.66 -1.03 8.76
C GLY A 187 -13.36 -0.81 10.11
N VAL A 188 -14.43 -1.56 10.38
CA VAL A 188 -15.14 -1.57 11.67
C VAL A 188 -14.68 -2.74 12.53
N VAL A 189 -14.55 -3.92 11.94
CA VAL A 189 -14.24 -5.16 12.67
C VAL A 189 -12.90 -5.07 13.40
N PHE A 190 -11.85 -4.58 12.75
CA PHE A 190 -10.53 -4.52 13.37
C PHE A 190 -10.48 -3.64 14.61
N PRO A 191 -10.87 -2.36 14.59
CA PRO A 191 -10.83 -1.51 15.78
C PRO A 191 -11.73 -2.06 16.91
N VAL A 192 -12.89 -2.60 16.56
CA VAL A 192 -13.84 -3.17 17.54
C VAL A 192 -13.26 -4.42 18.21
N LEU A 193 -12.75 -5.38 17.45
CA LEU A 193 -12.14 -6.60 18.01
C LEU A 193 -10.92 -6.26 18.88
N ILE A 194 -10.04 -5.38 18.40
CA ILE A 194 -8.87 -4.95 19.19
C ILE A 194 -9.33 -4.29 20.49
N GLY A 195 -10.33 -3.42 20.45
CA GLY A 195 -10.87 -2.77 21.63
C GLY A 195 -11.53 -3.74 22.61
N LEU A 196 -12.33 -4.68 22.12
CA LEU A 196 -12.99 -5.71 22.96
C LEU A 196 -11.97 -6.67 23.60
N PHE A 197 -10.99 -7.17 22.83
CA PHE A 197 -9.93 -8.01 23.38
C PHE A 197 -9.07 -7.25 24.39
N SER A 198 -8.82 -5.96 24.17
CA SER A 198 -8.09 -5.12 25.12
C SER A 198 -8.90 -4.91 26.41
N ALA A 199 -10.20 -4.64 26.30
CA ALA A 199 -11.09 -4.49 27.45
C ALA A 199 -11.15 -5.79 28.29
N TRP A 200 -11.26 -6.94 27.62
CA TRP A 200 -11.25 -8.25 28.25
C TRP A 200 -9.93 -8.55 28.95
N GLN A 201 -8.80 -8.33 28.26
CA GLN A 201 -7.48 -8.65 28.79
C GLN A 201 -7.05 -7.72 29.93
N LEU A 202 -7.40 -6.44 29.85
CA LEU A 202 -7.09 -5.44 30.88
C LEU A 202 -8.13 -5.47 32.03
N GLN A 203 -9.22 -6.23 31.89
CA GLN A 203 -10.37 -6.22 32.81
C GLN A 203 -10.91 -4.80 33.04
N ASP A 204 -10.77 -3.93 32.05
CA ASP A 204 -11.18 -2.52 32.11
C ASP A 204 -12.56 -2.31 31.45
N ARG A 205 -13.60 -2.31 32.29
CA ARG A 205 -14.98 -2.10 31.84
C ARG A 205 -15.23 -0.69 31.28
N ARG A 206 -14.36 0.28 31.56
CA ARG A 206 -14.50 1.65 31.01
C ARG A 206 -14.39 1.64 29.47
N LEU A 207 -13.55 0.75 28.92
CA LEU A 207 -13.44 0.58 27.47
C LEU A 207 -14.77 0.15 26.83
N LEU A 208 -15.59 -0.64 27.53
CA LEU A 208 -16.93 -1.01 27.04
C LEU A 208 -17.88 0.18 26.96
N GLY A 209 -17.67 1.22 27.78
CA GLY A 209 -18.41 2.48 27.71
C GLY A 209 -18.22 3.23 26.39
N LEU A 210 -17.06 3.11 25.74
CA LEU A 210 -16.80 3.69 24.43
C LEU A 210 -17.77 3.15 23.37
N PHE A 211 -17.97 1.82 23.35
CA PHE A 211 -18.88 1.16 22.40
C PHE A 211 -20.37 1.45 22.63
N ARG A 212 -20.72 2.00 23.78
CA ARG A 212 -22.09 2.39 24.15
C ARG A 212 -22.29 3.91 24.16
N SER A 213 -21.29 4.68 23.73
CA SER A 213 -21.32 6.15 23.77
C SER A 213 -22.28 6.71 22.73
N PRO A 214 -23.45 7.32 23.14
CA PRO A 214 -24.49 7.69 22.21
C PRO A 214 -24.08 8.74 21.16
N PRO A 215 -23.31 9.79 21.47
CA PRO A 215 -22.97 10.82 20.49
C PRO A 215 -22.18 10.28 19.30
N GLY A 216 -21.18 9.45 19.55
CA GLY A 216 -20.36 8.88 18.47
C GLY A 216 -21.14 7.86 17.66
N LEU A 217 -21.89 6.96 18.35
CA LEU A 217 -22.70 5.94 17.69
C LEU A 217 -23.79 6.56 16.80
N ALA A 218 -24.54 7.55 17.32
CA ALA A 218 -25.57 8.23 16.55
C ALA A 218 -24.99 8.91 15.30
N LEU A 219 -23.87 9.63 15.46
CA LEU A 219 -23.20 10.27 14.31
C LEU A 219 -22.77 9.23 13.27
N ALA A 220 -22.18 8.11 13.68
CA ALA A 220 -21.76 7.07 12.75
C ALA A 220 -22.96 6.46 11.99
N LEU A 221 -24.04 6.14 12.69
CA LEU A 221 -25.26 5.59 12.09
C LEU A 221 -25.88 6.58 11.09
N ILE A 222 -25.95 7.87 11.42
CA ILE A 222 -26.47 8.90 10.52
C ILE A 222 -25.59 9.00 9.27
N LEU A 223 -24.27 9.09 9.41
CA LEU A 223 -23.37 9.23 8.25
C LEU A 223 -23.42 8.01 7.33
N LEU A 224 -23.42 6.81 7.89
CA LEU A 224 -23.51 5.57 7.11
C LEU A 224 -24.89 5.41 6.46
N ALA A 225 -25.97 5.79 7.14
CA ALA A 225 -27.32 5.75 6.58
C ALA A 225 -27.48 6.75 5.42
N VAL A 226 -27.02 7.99 5.59
CA VAL A 226 -27.08 9.02 4.53
C VAL A 226 -26.28 8.58 3.31
N TRP A 227 -25.05 8.10 3.52
CA TRP A 227 -24.24 7.58 2.42
C TRP A 227 -24.87 6.35 1.77
N GLY A 228 -25.32 5.39 2.56
CA GLY A 228 -25.87 4.12 2.06
C GLY A 228 -27.13 4.32 1.24
N VAL A 229 -28.06 5.16 1.74
CA VAL A 229 -29.29 5.51 0.99
C VAL A 229 -28.93 6.23 -0.31
N ALA A 230 -28.04 7.23 -0.26
CA ALA A 230 -27.66 7.97 -1.45
C ALA A 230 -26.95 7.07 -2.50
N ALA A 231 -26.05 6.18 -2.07
CA ALA A 231 -25.34 5.25 -2.94
C ALA A 231 -26.27 4.21 -3.58
N GLU A 232 -27.25 3.68 -2.81
CA GLU A 232 -28.24 2.72 -3.30
C GLU A 232 -29.22 3.36 -4.29
N LEU A 233 -29.65 4.60 -4.03
CA LEU A 233 -30.52 5.34 -4.96
C LEU A 233 -29.82 5.68 -6.27
N ALA A 234 -28.52 6.01 -6.20
CA ALA A 234 -27.72 6.29 -7.38
C ALA A 234 -27.37 5.02 -8.17
N ASN A 235 -27.20 3.88 -7.49
CA ASN A 235 -26.78 2.60 -8.06
C ASN A 235 -27.58 1.46 -7.43
N PRO A 236 -28.79 1.14 -7.92
CA PRO A 236 -29.63 0.10 -7.34
C PRO A 236 -28.93 -1.27 -7.22
N GLY A 237 -28.95 -1.87 -6.02
CA GLY A 237 -28.26 -3.12 -5.70
C GLY A 237 -26.82 -2.95 -5.19
N TYR A 238 -26.32 -1.70 -5.09
CA TYR A 238 -24.95 -1.41 -4.63
C TYR A 238 -24.66 -1.95 -3.24
N LEU A 239 -25.54 -1.69 -2.26
CA LEU A 239 -25.30 -2.13 -0.89
C LEU A 239 -25.27 -3.66 -0.78
N LYS A 240 -26.17 -4.36 -1.49
CA LYS A 240 -26.14 -5.82 -1.55
C LYS A 240 -24.81 -6.32 -2.13
N PHE A 241 -24.37 -5.71 -3.24
CA PHE A 241 -23.10 -6.06 -3.86
C PHE A 241 -21.92 -5.82 -2.90
N GLN A 242 -21.84 -4.63 -2.30
CA GLN A 242 -20.76 -4.25 -1.38
C GLN A 242 -20.72 -5.11 -0.11
N ILE A 243 -21.87 -5.41 0.50
CA ILE A 243 -21.89 -6.15 1.77
C ILE A 243 -21.78 -7.66 1.52
N VAL A 244 -22.56 -8.18 0.59
CA VAL A 244 -22.62 -9.63 0.38
C VAL A 244 -21.44 -10.11 -0.45
N ASN A 245 -21.26 -9.57 -1.68
CA ASN A 245 -20.24 -10.07 -2.60
C ASN A 245 -18.83 -9.66 -2.17
N GLU A 246 -18.61 -8.36 -1.91
CA GLU A 246 -17.28 -7.81 -1.64
C GLU A 246 -16.79 -8.07 -0.21
N GLN A 247 -17.64 -8.36 0.76
CA GLN A 247 -17.22 -8.63 2.12
C GLN A 247 -17.42 -10.11 2.51
N ILE A 248 -18.67 -10.60 2.50
CA ILE A 248 -18.99 -11.94 3.01
C ILE A 248 -18.48 -13.01 2.04
N MET A 249 -18.85 -12.94 0.75
CA MET A 249 -18.46 -13.96 -0.22
C MET A 249 -16.95 -13.94 -0.50
N ARG A 250 -16.31 -12.76 -0.49
CA ARG A 250 -14.85 -12.65 -0.59
C ARG A 250 -14.16 -13.35 0.57
N PHE A 251 -14.60 -13.14 1.81
CA PHE A 251 -14.03 -13.81 2.99
C PHE A 251 -14.16 -15.34 2.88
N LEU A 252 -15.29 -15.82 2.36
CA LEU A 252 -15.57 -17.24 2.15
C LEU A 252 -14.91 -17.83 0.89
N GLY A 253 -14.21 -17.04 0.07
CA GLY A 253 -13.63 -17.47 -1.20
C GLY A 253 -14.65 -17.76 -2.30
N ARG A 254 -15.84 -17.16 -2.22
CA ARG A 254 -16.96 -17.31 -3.16
C ARG A 254 -17.35 -16.04 -3.87
N ARG A 255 -16.48 -15.03 -3.87
CA ARG A 255 -16.68 -13.74 -4.57
C ARG A 255 -16.89 -13.98 -6.07
N GLN A 256 -17.75 -13.19 -6.68
CA GLN A 256 -17.96 -13.15 -8.13
C GLN A 256 -17.68 -11.73 -8.67
N PRO A 257 -16.79 -11.60 -9.67
CA PRO A 257 -15.86 -12.61 -10.18
C PRO A 257 -14.81 -12.99 -9.14
N PRO A 258 -14.18 -14.20 -9.23
CA PRO A 258 -13.20 -14.66 -8.25
C PRO A 258 -11.97 -13.74 -8.20
N ASP A 259 -11.35 -13.65 -7.03
CA ASP A 259 -10.07 -12.94 -6.89
C ASP A 259 -8.97 -13.69 -7.64
N VAL A 260 -8.33 -13.02 -8.60
CA VAL A 260 -7.33 -13.65 -9.49
C VAL A 260 -6.01 -13.95 -8.75
N ASN A 261 -5.65 -13.15 -7.74
CA ASN A 261 -4.34 -13.16 -7.11
C ASN A 261 -4.43 -13.38 -5.59
N SER A 262 -4.90 -14.56 -5.15
CA SER A 262 -4.88 -14.89 -3.73
C SER A 262 -3.60 -15.64 -3.35
N PHE A 263 -2.87 -15.11 -2.35
CA PHE A 263 -1.64 -15.73 -1.84
C PHE A 263 -1.94 -16.91 -0.90
N THR A 264 -1.02 -17.88 -0.86
CA THR A 264 -1.02 -18.92 0.17
C THR A 264 -0.74 -18.33 1.55
N ILE A 265 -1.06 -19.07 2.62
CA ILE A 265 -0.72 -18.64 3.99
C ILE A 265 0.79 -18.41 4.11
N THR A 266 1.61 -19.32 3.59
CA THR A 266 3.08 -19.20 3.58
C THR A 266 3.52 -17.94 2.83
N GLY A 267 2.93 -17.68 1.66
CA GLY A 267 3.21 -16.47 0.88
C GLY A 267 2.89 -15.18 1.66
N PHE A 268 1.74 -15.11 2.32
CA PHE A 268 1.35 -13.97 3.14
C PHE A 268 2.35 -13.68 4.28
N TRP A 269 2.79 -14.72 5.01
CA TRP A 269 3.78 -14.57 6.07
C TRP A 269 5.18 -14.24 5.57
N LEU A 270 5.56 -14.79 4.40
CA LEU A 270 6.80 -14.44 3.73
C LEU A 270 6.83 -12.97 3.34
N PHE A 271 5.72 -12.46 2.75
CA PHE A 271 5.60 -11.04 2.40
C PHE A 271 5.61 -10.14 3.62
N LEU A 272 4.98 -10.54 4.74
CA LEU A 272 5.13 -9.80 5.99
C LEU A 272 6.60 -9.65 6.40
N GLY A 273 7.37 -10.74 6.27
CA GLY A 273 8.82 -10.71 6.51
C GLY A 273 9.55 -9.75 5.57
N ILE A 274 9.23 -9.76 4.28
CA ILE A 274 9.80 -8.86 3.28
C ILE A 274 9.41 -7.40 3.57
N TRP A 275 8.12 -7.15 3.88
CA TRP A 275 7.64 -5.80 4.17
C TRP A 275 8.30 -5.15 5.38
N LEU A 276 8.72 -5.93 6.36
CA LEU A 276 9.43 -5.42 7.54
C LEU A 276 10.95 -5.32 7.34
N MET A 277 11.51 -5.76 6.22
CA MET A 277 12.96 -5.66 5.99
C MET A 277 13.47 -4.21 6.09
N PRO A 278 14.72 -4.03 6.63
CA PRO A 278 15.61 -5.04 7.21
C PRO A 278 15.29 -5.41 8.67
N TRP A 279 14.28 -4.80 9.29
CA TRP A 279 13.92 -4.96 10.70
C TRP A 279 13.34 -6.35 11.05
N THR A 280 12.97 -7.12 10.04
CA THR A 280 12.45 -8.50 10.16
C THR A 280 13.34 -9.39 11.01
N PHE A 281 14.65 -9.24 10.90
CA PHE A 281 15.62 -10.10 11.60
C PHE A 281 15.66 -9.88 13.13
N ILE A 282 15.17 -8.74 13.60
CA ILE A 282 15.01 -8.45 15.03
C ILE A 282 13.64 -8.90 15.53
N LEU A 283 12.65 -9.03 14.64
CA LEU A 283 11.23 -9.15 15.01
C LEU A 283 10.92 -10.33 15.93
N PRO A 284 11.39 -11.57 15.69
CA PRO A 284 11.04 -12.71 16.56
C PRO A 284 11.51 -12.51 18.00
N GLU A 285 12.72 -12.04 18.18
CA GLU A 285 13.31 -11.74 19.48
C GLU A 285 12.63 -10.55 20.15
N ALA A 286 12.32 -9.50 19.39
CA ALA A 286 11.61 -8.33 19.87
C ALA A 286 10.20 -8.71 20.38
N CYS A 287 9.45 -9.49 19.62
CA CYS A 287 8.12 -9.98 20.00
C CYS A 287 8.18 -10.84 21.28
N TYR A 288 9.14 -11.76 21.37
CA TYR A 288 9.31 -12.61 22.55
C TYR A 288 9.63 -11.80 23.80
N ARG A 289 10.62 -10.89 23.73
CA ARG A 289 10.97 -10.03 24.87
C ARG A 289 9.85 -9.06 25.23
N PHE A 290 9.19 -8.49 24.24
CA PHE A 290 8.07 -7.58 24.46
C PHE A 290 6.93 -8.28 25.19
N TRP A 291 6.54 -9.47 24.71
CA TRP A 291 5.53 -10.28 25.38
C TRP A 291 5.88 -10.60 26.84
N ARG A 292 7.13 -11.00 27.11
CA ARG A 292 7.60 -11.22 28.49
C ARG A 292 7.55 -9.95 29.32
N ALA A 293 7.94 -8.81 28.75
CA ALA A 293 7.98 -7.53 29.44
C ALA A 293 6.58 -6.98 29.81
N THR A 294 5.53 -7.42 29.11
CA THR A 294 4.14 -7.03 29.40
C THR A 294 3.41 -7.97 30.37
N ARG A 295 4.04 -9.08 30.83
CA ARG A 295 3.46 -9.98 31.83
C ARG A 295 3.36 -9.32 33.22
N PRO A 296 2.52 -9.84 34.12
CA PRO A 296 2.50 -9.38 35.52
C PRO A 296 3.91 -9.37 36.10
N GLY A 297 4.32 -8.27 36.71
CA GLY A 297 5.70 -8.07 37.20
C GLY A 297 6.73 -7.73 36.15
N GLY A 298 6.35 -7.59 34.88
CA GLY A 298 7.23 -7.19 33.80
C GLY A 298 7.56 -5.69 33.78
N ALA A 299 8.50 -5.31 32.92
CA ALA A 299 9.05 -3.96 32.86
C ALA A 299 8.15 -2.91 32.17
N ILE A 300 7.03 -3.31 31.58
CA ILE A 300 6.11 -2.43 30.83
C ILE A 300 4.70 -2.61 31.36
N GLY A 301 3.94 -1.51 31.40
CA GLY A 301 2.53 -1.54 31.80
C GLY A 301 1.67 -2.44 30.92
N ALA A 302 0.62 -3.02 31.50
CA ALA A 302 -0.29 -3.94 30.81
C ALA A 302 -0.96 -3.33 29.57
N GLY A 303 -1.15 -2.01 29.52
CA GLY A 303 -1.71 -1.30 28.35
C GLY A 303 -0.90 -1.50 27.06
N ALA A 304 0.39 -1.75 27.15
CA ALA A 304 1.23 -2.02 25.98
C ALA A 304 0.90 -3.35 25.26
N ARG A 305 0.15 -4.27 25.91
CA ARG A 305 -0.38 -5.49 25.28
C ARG A 305 -1.31 -5.20 24.11
N LEU A 306 -1.88 -4.00 24.06
CA LEU A 306 -2.65 -3.52 22.92
C LEU A 306 -1.91 -3.75 21.59
N LEU A 307 -0.58 -3.55 21.57
CA LEU A 307 0.21 -3.74 20.35
C LEU A 307 0.26 -5.20 19.90
N ILE A 308 0.32 -6.14 20.86
CA ILE A 308 0.27 -7.58 20.56
C ILE A 308 -1.12 -7.95 20.05
N ILE A 309 -2.18 -7.52 20.76
CA ILE A 309 -3.57 -7.79 20.37
C ILE A 309 -3.82 -7.25 18.97
N TRP A 310 -3.40 -6.01 18.70
CA TRP A 310 -3.52 -5.38 17.39
C TRP A 310 -2.87 -6.22 16.28
N ALA A 311 -1.59 -6.58 16.43
CA ALA A 311 -0.91 -7.40 15.44
C ALA A 311 -1.57 -8.77 15.26
N VAL A 312 -1.95 -9.44 16.36
CA VAL A 312 -2.57 -10.77 16.32
C VAL A 312 -3.96 -10.74 15.67
N VAL A 313 -4.79 -9.74 15.96
CA VAL A 313 -6.12 -9.63 15.34
C VAL A 313 -6.01 -9.47 13.82
N ILE A 314 -5.14 -8.59 13.33
CA ILE A 314 -5.00 -8.34 11.88
C ILE A 314 -4.38 -9.55 11.18
N LEU A 315 -3.22 -10.01 11.67
CA LEU A 315 -2.50 -11.11 11.03
C LEU A 315 -3.28 -12.43 11.14
N GLY A 316 -3.94 -12.66 12.27
CA GLY A 316 -4.81 -13.82 12.48
C GLY A 316 -6.02 -13.81 11.53
N PHE A 317 -6.68 -12.67 11.38
CA PHE A 317 -7.81 -12.53 10.46
C PHE A 317 -7.42 -12.90 9.03
N PHE A 318 -6.33 -12.34 8.50
CA PHE A 318 -5.89 -12.64 7.13
C PHE A 318 -5.26 -14.03 7.00
N THR A 319 -4.76 -14.62 8.07
CA THR A 319 -4.35 -16.03 8.05
C THR A 319 -5.55 -16.96 7.86
N LEU A 320 -6.69 -16.63 8.45
CA LEU A 320 -7.93 -17.40 8.37
C LEU A 320 -8.76 -17.11 7.11
N SER A 321 -8.61 -15.92 6.51
CA SER A 321 -9.31 -15.53 5.28
C SER A 321 -8.84 -16.38 4.10
N SER A 322 -9.75 -16.73 3.18
CA SER A 322 -9.41 -17.39 1.91
C SER A 322 -8.83 -16.42 0.88
N SER A 323 -9.21 -15.14 0.92
CA SER A 323 -8.68 -14.08 0.05
C SER A 323 -7.58 -13.33 0.78
N ARG A 324 -6.36 -13.43 0.28
CA ARG A 324 -5.15 -12.77 0.82
C ARG A 324 -4.35 -12.14 -0.30
N ILE A 325 -3.97 -10.90 -0.09
CA ILE A 325 -3.03 -10.18 -0.94
C ILE A 325 -1.81 -9.80 -0.10
N GLU A 326 -0.65 -9.63 -0.73
CA GLU A 326 0.64 -9.43 -0.06
C GLU A 326 0.66 -8.23 0.90
N TYR A 327 -0.09 -7.16 0.61
CA TYR A 327 -0.12 -5.93 1.42
C TYR A 327 -1.23 -5.90 2.49
N TYR A 328 -2.01 -6.96 2.67
CA TYR A 328 -3.05 -6.99 3.72
C TYR A 328 -2.49 -6.97 5.15
N SER A 329 -1.18 -7.20 5.30
CA SER A 329 -0.48 -7.02 6.58
C SER A 329 -0.21 -5.54 6.93
N LEU A 330 -0.42 -4.58 6.02
CA LEU A 330 -0.10 -3.16 6.22
C LEU A 330 -0.68 -2.58 7.51
N PRO A 331 -1.96 -2.82 7.89
CA PRO A 331 -2.51 -2.26 9.13
C PRO A 331 -1.88 -2.82 10.43
N ALA A 332 -1.08 -3.89 10.36
CA ALA A 332 -0.33 -4.43 11.51
C ALA A 332 1.08 -3.82 11.63
N LEU A 333 1.63 -3.23 10.55
CA LEU A 333 3.00 -2.72 10.55
C LEU A 333 3.26 -1.67 11.64
N PRO A 334 2.35 -0.70 11.93
CA PRO A 334 2.60 0.26 13.00
C PRO A 334 2.77 -0.37 14.38
N ALA A 335 1.99 -1.41 14.70
CA ALA A 335 2.14 -2.14 15.98
C ALA A 335 3.49 -2.85 16.06
N LEU A 336 3.88 -3.56 15.00
CA LEU A 336 5.15 -4.27 14.91
C LEU A 336 6.34 -3.30 14.95
N ALA A 337 6.25 -2.17 14.26
CA ALA A 337 7.26 -1.12 14.29
C ALA A 337 7.43 -0.51 15.69
N LEU A 338 6.35 -0.33 16.46
CA LEU A 338 6.44 0.14 17.85
C LEU A 338 7.09 -0.90 18.77
N ILE A 339 6.80 -2.19 18.60
CA ILE A 339 7.46 -3.28 19.33
C ILE A 339 8.97 -3.30 19.04
N LEU A 340 9.34 -3.16 17.76
CA LEU A 340 10.73 -3.05 17.33
C LEU A 340 11.40 -1.78 17.88
N GLY A 341 10.71 -0.64 17.86
CA GLY A 341 11.21 0.62 18.41
C GLY A 341 11.50 0.54 19.91
N TRP A 342 10.61 -0.13 20.67
CA TRP A 342 10.87 -0.44 22.07
C TRP A 342 12.10 -1.34 22.25
N ARG A 343 12.27 -2.34 21.39
CA ARG A 343 13.42 -3.24 21.46
C ARG A 343 14.74 -2.51 21.18
N VAL A 344 14.75 -1.62 20.18
CA VAL A 344 15.92 -0.78 19.88
C VAL A 344 16.26 0.14 21.05
N GLN A 345 15.26 0.80 21.64
CA GLN A 345 15.47 1.60 22.84
C GLN A 345 16.11 0.77 23.97
N ARG A 346 15.53 -0.39 24.28
CA ARG A 346 16.05 -1.27 25.36
C ARG A 346 17.50 -1.71 25.10
N TYR A 347 17.85 -1.97 23.85
CA TYR A 347 19.22 -2.28 23.48
C TYR A 347 20.17 -1.11 23.78
N LEU A 348 19.78 0.11 23.46
CA LEU A 348 20.58 1.31 23.70
C LEU A 348 20.73 1.63 25.22
N ASP A 349 19.70 1.30 26.01
CA ASP A 349 19.65 1.59 27.45
C ASP A 349 20.21 0.43 28.31
N THR A 350 20.54 -0.74 27.70
CA THR A 350 21.01 -1.92 28.46
C THR A 350 22.46 -2.24 28.09
N PRO A 351 23.44 -1.88 28.95
CA PRO A 351 24.84 -2.24 28.70
C PRO A 351 25.02 -3.77 28.59
N GLY A 352 25.77 -4.21 27.59
CA GLY A 352 26.08 -5.62 27.39
C GLY A 352 25.05 -6.44 26.58
N ASP A 353 23.93 -5.87 26.17
CA ASP A 353 23.05 -6.52 25.19
C ASP A 353 23.77 -6.59 23.82
N ARG A 354 23.85 -7.78 23.23
CA ARG A 354 24.58 -8.03 21.98
C ARG A 354 23.66 -8.54 20.85
N VAL A 355 22.38 -8.72 21.10
CA VAL A 355 21.51 -9.42 20.16
C VAL A 355 21.33 -8.61 18.87
N ILE A 356 21.03 -7.30 18.95
CA ILE A 356 20.79 -6.48 17.76
C ILE A 356 21.97 -6.48 16.77
N PRO A 357 23.23 -6.29 17.16
CA PRO A 357 24.33 -6.39 16.20
C PRO A 357 24.43 -7.75 15.51
N TRP A 358 24.21 -8.84 16.24
CA TRP A 358 24.28 -10.18 15.67
C TRP A 358 23.17 -10.47 14.67
N THR A 359 22.00 -9.84 14.81
CA THR A 359 20.93 -9.99 13.82
C THR A 359 21.27 -9.36 12.46
N LEU A 360 22.27 -8.46 12.39
CA LEU A 360 22.79 -7.92 11.12
C LEU A 360 23.55 -8.96 10.28
N LEU A 361 23.99 -10.07 10.87
CA LEU A 361 24.58 -11.16 10.09
C LEU A 361 23.60 -11.71 9.05
N ALA A 362 22.31 -11.80 9.38
CA ALA A 362 21.32 -12.38 8.48
C ALA A 362 21.15 -11.56 7.18
N PRO A 363 20.91 -10.24 7.19
CA PRO A 363 20.89 -9.46 5.95
C PRO A 363 22.24 -9.45 5.26
N GLY A 364 23.37 -9.46 6.00
CA GLY A 364 24.70 -9.57 5.43
C GLY A 364 24.89 -10.87 4.64
N LEU A 365 24.56 -12.01 5.23
CA LEU A 365 24.62 -13.32 4.57
C LEU A 365 23.65 -13.40 3.37
N LEU A 366 22.45 -12.83 3.49
CA LEU A 366 21.52 -12.74 2.38
C LEU A 366 22.11 -11.93 1.21
N GLY A 367 22.77 -10.80 1.49
CA GLY A 367 23.45 -10.01 0.47
C GLY A 367 24.59 -10.78 -0.21
N VAL A 368 25.37 -11.55 0.55
CA VAL A 368 26.42 -12.42 0.00
C VAL A 368 25.80 -13.55 -0.84
N ALA A 369 24.70 -14.17 -0.38
CA ALA A 369 24.01 -15.19 -1.16
C ALA A 369 23.48 -14.62 -2.48
N LEU A 370 22.91 -13.42 -2.47
CA LEU A 370 22.48 -12.74 -3.69
C LEU A 370 23.66 -12.43 -4.62
N LEU A 371 24.83 -12.04 -4.07
CA LEU A 371 26.03 -11.81 -4.85
C LEU A 371 26.47 -13.07 -5.61
N VAL A 372 26.37 -14.25 -4.98
CA VAL A 372 26.71 -15.55 -5.59
C VAL A 372 25.67 -16.02 -6.60
N LEU A 373 24.38 -15.76 -6.32
CA LEU A 373 23.28 -16.24 -7.15
C LEU A 373 23.00 -15.34 -8.37
N LEU A 374 23.33 -14.05 -8.29
CA LEU A 374 23.00 -13.08 -9.35
C LEU A 374 23.57 -13.44 -10.72
N PRO A 375 24.86 -13.89 -10.85
CA PRO A 375 25.40 -14.36 -12.14
C PRO A 375 24.63 -15.55 -12.71
N SER A 376 24.16 -16.48 -11.84
CA SER A 376 23.38 -17.63 -12.26
C SER A 376 22.00 -17.23 -12.78
N LEU A 377 21.36 -16.22 -12.15
CA LEU A 377 20.09 -15.67 -12.62
C LEU A 377 20.25 -14.96 -13.96
N GLU A 378 21.35 -14.24 -14.17
CA GLU A 378 21.67 -13.64 -15.46
C GLU A 378 21.93 -14.71 -16.53
N GLY A 379 22.60 -15.81 -16.17
CA GLY A 379 22.88 -16.94 -17.07
C GLY A 379 21.63 -17.72 -17.52
N VAL A 380 20.68 -17.93 -16.60
CA VAL A 380 19.38 -18.58 -16.94
C VAL A 380 18.59 -17.76 -17.96
N CYS A 381 18.84 -16.48 -18.05
CA CYS A 381 18.21 -15.60 -19.03
C CYS A 381 18.66 -15.82 -20.47
N VAL A 382 19.75 -16.53 -20.70
CA VAL A 382 20.22 -16.79 -22.05
C VAL A 382 19.32 -17.78 -22.80
N ASP A 383 18.56 -18.61 -22.06
CA ASP A 383 17.93 -19.78 -22.68
C ASP A 383 16.41 -19.75 -22.93
N ASN A 384 15.51 -19.01 -22.25
CA ASN A 384 14.09 -19.33 -22.53
C ASN A 384 12.94 -18.40 -22.14
N ARG A 385 13.09 -17.21 -21.54
CA ARG A 385 11.93 -16.35 -21.26
C ARG A 385 12.23 -14.87 -21.48
N ARG A 386 11.93 -14.37 -22.66
CA ARG A 386 12.23 -12.99 -23.09
C ARG A 386 11.75 -11.91 -22.11
N GLU A 387 10.57 -12.07 -21.51
CA GLU A 387 10.05 -11.07 -20.55
C GLU A 387 10.84 -11.04 -19.24
N PHE A 388 11.07 -12.20 -18.63
CA PHE A 388 11.83 -12.31 -17.38
C PHE A 388 13.24 -11.80 -17.56
N CYS A 389 13.89 -12.16 -18.65
CA CYS A 389 15.25 -11.76 -18.98
C CYS A 389 15.38 -10.24 -19.25
N GLY A 390 14.41 -9.67 -19.91
CA GLY A 390 14.35 -8.22 -20.07
C GLY A 390 14.19 -7.45 -18.76
N MET A 391 13.50 -8.02 -17.75
CA MET A 391 13.44 -7.42 -16.40
C MET A 391 14.74 -7.61 -15.63
N VAL A 392 15.34 -8.80 -15.67
CA VAL A 392 16.61 -9.11 -15.00
C VAL A 392 17.72 -8.17 -15.50
N SER A 393 17.88 -8.00 -16.79
CA SER A 393 18.90 -7.11 -17.36
C SER A 393 18.75 -5.66 -16.95
N LEU A 394 17.52 -5.18 -16.78
CA LEU A 394 17.23 -3.83 -16.32
C LEU A 394 17.54 -3.62 -14.83
N ILE A 395 17.28 -4.63 -14.00
CA ILE A 395 17.42 -4.57 -12.54
C ILE A 395 18.85 -4.93 -12.10
N SER A 396 19.57 -5.74 -12.88
CA SER A 396 20.89 -6.28 -12.54
C SER A 396 21.88 -5.20 -12.08
N PRO A 397 22.06 -4.05 -12.75
CA PRO A 397 23.00 -3.03 -12.29
C PRO A 397 22.67 -2.45 -10.91
N ILE A 398 21.39 -2.42 -10.55
CA ILE A 398 20.94 -1.98 -9.22
C ILE A 398 21.19 -3.09 -8.21
N ALA A 399 20.85 -4.32 -8.56
CA ALA A 399 21.05 -5.51 -7.73
C ALA A 399 22.53 -5.71 -7.38
N TRP A 400 23.44 -5.56 -8.34
CA TRP A 400 24.90 -5.63 -8.09
C TRP A 400 25.35 -4.61 -7.06
N ARG A 401 24.90 -3.38 -7.12
CA ARG A 401 25.23 -2.36 -6.11
C ARG A 401 24.65 -2.71 -4.74
N ALA A 402 23.43 -3.21 -4.68
CA ALA A 402 22.79 -3.62 -3.44
C ALA A 402 23.49 -4.82 -2.79
N THR A 403 23.96 -5.81 -3.57
CA THR A 403 24.66 -7.00 -3.07
C THR A 403 26.02 -6.70 -2.45
N TRP A 404 26.68 -5.61 -2.81
CA TRP A 404 27.88 -5.12 -2.14
C TRP A 404 27.55 -4.26 -0.91
N PHE A 405 26.55 -3.38 -1.04
CA PHE A 405 26.17 -2.45 0.01
C PHE A 405 25.66 -3.16 1.27
N ILE A 406 24.76 -4.14 1.09
CA ILE A 406 24.10 -4.83 2.21
C ILE A 406 25.10 -5.55 3.13
N PRO A 407 26.02 -6.41 2.63
CA PRO A 407 27.02 -7.07 3.47
C PRO A 407 27.98 -6.08 4.13
N ALA A 408 28.44 -5.06 3.39
CA ALA A 408 29.37 -4.07 3.92
C ALA A 408 28.80 -3.32 5.13
N VAL A 409 27.58 -2.78 5.01
CA VAL A 409 26.91 -2.07 6.11
C VAL A 409 26.58 -3.02 7.26
N SER A 410 26.14 -4.24 6.95
CA SER A 410 25.88 -5.27 7.97
C SER A 410 27.13 -5.62 8.78
N LEU A 411 28.26 -5.82 8.10
CA LEU A 411 29.55 -6.09 8.75
C LEU A 411 29.97 -4.93 9.65
N LEU A 412 29.86 -3.69 9.18
CA LEU A 412 30.17 -2.49 10.00
C LEU A 412 29.33 -2.47 11.28
N GLY A 413 28.05 -2.81 11.19
CA GLY A 413 27.15 -2.88 12.35
C GLY A 413 27.52 -4.00 13.33
N VAL A 414 27.91 -5.19 12.83
CA VAL A 414 28.41 -6.30 13.66
C VAL A 414 29.71 -5.91 14.38
N VAL A 415 30.65 -5.33 13.65
CA VAL A 415 31.93 -4.84 14.23
C VAL A 415 31.67 -3.76 15.28
N ALA A 416 30.79 -2.79 15.00
CA ALA A 416 30.39 -1.76 15.95
C ALA A 416 29.82 -2.37 17.26
N GLY A 417 29.01 -3.42 17.14
CA GLY A 417 28.50 -4.18 18.27
C GLY A 417 29.57 -4.89 19.07
N GLY A 418 30.52 -5.53 18.38
CA GLY A 418 31.70 -6.15 18.99
C GLY A 418 32.59 -5.15 19.77
N LEU A 419 32.74 -3.95 19.22
CA LEU A 419 33.45 -2.83 19.85
C LEU A 419 32.63 -2.11 20.94
N ARG A 420 31.47 -2.64 21.33
CA ARG A 420 30.57 -2.07 22.33
C ARG A 420 30.10 -0.64 22.00
N ARG A 421 29.87 -0.36 20.70
CA ARG A 421 29.37 0.92 20.20
C ARG A 421 27.88 0.79 19.77
N PRO A 422 26.90 0.70 20.72
CA PRO A 422 25.51 0.35 20.41
C PRO A 422 24.84 1.37 19.49
N ARG A 423 25.18 2.65 19.60
CA ARG A 423 24.64 3.71 18.73
C ARG A 423 25.06 3.51 17.27
N LEU A 424 26.31 3.08 17.02
CA LEU A 424 26.78 2.80 15.66
C LEU A 424 26.13 1.54 15.07
N ALA A 425 25.87 0.51 15.88
CA ALA A 425 25.16 -0.68 15.44
C ALA A 425 23.70 -0.36 15.03
N VAL A 426 23.00 0.48 15.79
CA VAL A 426 21.66 0.96 15.43
C VAL A 426 21.71 1.88 14.20
N ALA A 427 22.71 2.75 14.11
CA ALA A 427 22.91 3.58 12.92
C ALA A 427 23.15 2.74 11.66
N ALA A 428 23.90 1.64 11.76
CA ALA A 428 24.11 0.70 10.65
C ALA A 428 22.77 0.09 10.17
N TYR A 429 21.86 -0.28 11.10
CA TYR A 429 20.50 -0.69 10.72
C TYR A 429 19.74 0.42 9.98
N GLY A 430 19.81 1.65 10.46
CA GLY A 430 19.17 2.80 9.81
C GLY A 430 19.74 3.04 8.40
N VAL A 431 21.06 3.00 8.25
CA VAL A 431 21.72 3.15 6.94
C VAL A 431 21.35 2.00 6.00
N LEU A 432 21.28 0.77 6.51
CA LEU A 432 20.85 -0.40 5.75
C LEU A 432 19.41 -0.23 5.27
N ALA A 433 18.50 0.21 6.13
CA ALA A 433 17.10 0.40 5.81
C ALA A 433 16.89 1.49 4.74
N VAL A 434 17.57 2.64 4.90
CA VAL A 434 17.54 3.74 3.91
C VAL A 434 18.15 3.30 2.59
N GLY A 435 19.27 2.56 2.61
CA GLY A 435 19.91 2.04 1.41
C GLY A 435 19.02 1.04 0.65
N ILE A 436 18.38 0.11 1.36
CA ILE A 436 17.43 -0.84 0.76
C ILE A 436 16.24 -0.09 0.15
N ALA A 437 15.67 0.89 0.86
CA ALA A 437 14.59 1.72 0.33
C ALA A 437 15.01 2.47 -0.94
N TRP A 438 16.24 3.00 -0.97
CA TRP A 438 16.81 3.66 -2.14
C TRP A 438 16.96 2.71 -3.35
N PHE A 439 17.53 1.51 -3.15
CA PHE A 439 17.64 0.52 -4.23
C PHE A 439 16.28 0.04 -4.72
N THR A 440 15.33 -0.13 -3.80
CA THR A 440 13.94 -0.47 -4.13
C THR A 440 13.30 0.63 -4.98
N PHE A 441 13.50 1.90 -4.62
CA PHE A 441 13.00 3.02 -5.40
C PHE A 441 13.61 3.08 -6.81
N GLN A 442 14.92 2.87 -6.95
CA GLN A 442 15.56 2.79 -8.27
C GLN A 442 14.98 1.65 -9.10
N THR A 443 14.75 0.48 -8.49
CA THR A 443 14.12 -0.67 -9.16
C THR A 443 12.71 -0.35 -9.62
N LEU A 444 11.89 0.29 -8.78
CA LEU A 444 10.55 0.76 -9.15
C LEU A 444 10.61 1.77 -10.29
N GLY A 445 11.56 2.68 -10.30
CA GLY A 445 11.76 3.66 -11.39
C GLY A 445 12.03 2.98 -12.73
N VAL A 446 12.92 2.00 -12.76
CA VAL A 446 13.25 1.23 -13.97
C VAL A 446 12.06 0.39 -14.43
N LEU A 447 11.40 -0.34 -13.50
CA LEU A 447 10.22 -1.14 -13.81
C LEU A 447 9.06 -0.27 -14.29
N SER A 448 8.89 0.93 -13.71
CA SER A 448 7.81 1.83 -14.10
C SER A 448 7.98 2.39 -15.51
N ALA A 449 9.22 2.57 -15.98
CA ALA A 449 9.49 2.95 -17.36
C ALA A 449 9.05 1.85 -18.35
N ARG A 450 9.18 0.57 -17.97
CA ARG A 450 8.76 -0.57 -18.77
C ARG A 450 7.24 -0.82 -18.69
N LEU A 451 6.68 -0.76 -17.49
CA LEU A 451 5.27 -1.10 -17.26
C LEU A 451 4.32 0.07 -17.55
N GLY A 452 4.82 1.31 -17.51
CA GLY A 452 4.01 2.52 -17.70
C GLY A 452 3.71 2.82 -19.15
N ASP A 453 2.60 3.52 -19.38
CA ASP A 453 2.13 3.94 -20.71
C ASP A 453 2.32 5.44 -20.94
N GLN A 454 3.01 6.13 -20.04
CA GLN A 454 3.16 7.59 -20.08
C GLN A 454 3.85 8.07 -21.36
N ALA A 455 4.90 7.37 -21.79
CA ALA A 455 5.65 7.75 -22.99
C ALA A 455 4.82 7.54 -24.26
N ALA A 456 4.10 6.40 -24.38
CA ALA A 456 3.18 6.16 -25.49
C ALA A 456 2.06 7.21 -25.52
N ALA A 457 1.46 7.49 -24.38
CA ALA A 457 0.42 8.50 -24.25
C ALA A 457 0.91 9.91 -24.61
N ALA A 458 2.13 10.28 -24.22
CA ALA A 458 2.76 11.57 -24.56
C ALA A 458 3.01 11.69 -26.07
N TYR A 459 3.48 10.61 -26.70
CA TYR A 459 3.66 10.56 -28.15
C TYR A 459 2.32 10.75 -28.87
N VAL A 460 1.30 9.96 -28.52
CA VAL A 460 -0.04 10.03 -29.12
C VAL A 460 -0.65 11.42 -28.95
N ARG A 461 -0.56 12.04 -27.77
CA ARG A 461 -1.07 13.42 -27.57
C ARG A 461 -0.42 14.46 -28.46
N ARG A 462 0.84 14.25 -28.87
CA ARG A 462 1.57 15.18 -29.73
C ARG A 462 1.24 15.03 -31.20
N VAL A 463 0.96 13.79 -31.66
CA VAL A 463 0.86 13.48 -33.10
C VAL A 463 -0.54 13.12 -33.56
N ALA A 464 -1.42 12.68 -32.68
CA ALA A 464 -2.74 12.17 -33.04
C ALA A 464 -3.78 13.28 -33.13
N SER A 465 -4.57 13.25 -34.21
CA SER A 465 -5.79 14.06 -34.37
C SER A 465 -6.93 13.60 -33.48
N PRO A 466 -7.94 14.43 -33.18
CA PRO A 466 -9.10 14.04 -32.36
C PRO A 466 -9.84 12.82 -32.90
N THR A 467 -9.88 12.61 -34.21
CA THR A 467 -10.56 11.50 -34.90
C THR A 467 -9.79 10.19 -34.89
N ASP A 468 -8.48 10.23 -34.58
CA ASP A 468 -7.63 9.05 -34.57
C ASP A 468 -7.95 8.13 -33.39
N LEU A 469 -7.84 6.84 -33.62
CA LEU A 469 -8.13 5.82 -32.61
C LEU A 469 -6.89 5.47 -31.82
N LEU A 470 -7.03 5.33 -30.50
CA LEU A 470 -6.00 4.78 -29.62
C LEU A 470 -6.53 3.46 -29.05
N ILE A 471 -5.82 2.40 -29.38
CA ILE A 471 -6.18 1.03 -29.01
C ILE A 471 -5.06 0.43 -28.17
N MET A 472 -5.43 -0.22 -27.08
CA MET A 472 -4.54 -1.06 -26.30
C MET A 472 -4.73 -2.52 -26.71
N GLY A 473 -3.63 -3.23 -26.98
CA GLY A 473 -3.62 -4.63 -27.37
C GLY A 473 -4.25 -5.57 -26.35
N PRO A 474 -4.24 -6.88 -26.60
CA PRO A 474 -5.01 -7.83 -25.79
C PRO A 474 -4.74 -7.68 -24.31
N ILE A 475 -5.82 -7.46 -23.53
CA ILE A 475 -5.79 -7.30 -22.08
C ILE A 475 -6.45 -8.50 -21.39
N GLU A 476 -5.94 -8.84 -20.22
CA GLU A 476 -6.50 -9.87 -19.34
C GLU A 476 -7.44 -9.26 -18.30
N GLU A 477 -7.15 -8.02 -17.87
CA GLU A 477 -7.92 -7.28 -16.87
C GLU A 477 -8.25 -5.87 -17.39
N PHE A 478 -9.47 -5.41 -17.14
CA PHE A 478 -9.95 -4.10 -17.63
C PHE A 478 -9.22 -2.90 -16.99
N GLU A 479 -8.49 -3.12 -15.90
CA GLU A 479 -7.69 -2.11 -15.22
C GLU A 479 -6.45 -1.68 -16.03
N TYR A 480 -5.98 -2.53 -16.95
CA TYR A 480 -4.73 -2.30 -17.69
C TYR A 480 -4.74 -1.04 -18.54
N GLY A 481 -5.87 -0.65 -19.10
CA GLY A 481 -6.01 0.58 -19.88
C GLY A 481 -5.98 1.87 -19.09
N ALA A 482 -6.07 1.82 -17.75
CA ALA A 482 -6.22 3.00 -16.92
C ALA A 482 -5.04 3.98 -17.04
N SER A 483 -3.80 3.48 -17.07
CA SER A 483 -2.58 4.30 -17.22
C SER A 483 -2.56 5.01 -18.57
N LEU A 484 -2.80 4.28 -19.65
CA LEU A 484 -2.83 4.84 -21.00
C LEU A 484 -3.89 5.94 -21.13
N LYS A 485 -5.12 5.67 -20.66
CA LYS A 485 -6.23 6.64 -20.71
C LYS A 485 -5.97 7.86 -19.84
N PHE A 486 -5.42 7.67 -18.65
CA PHE A 486 -5.09 8.78 -17.75
C PHE A 486 -4.11 9.76 -18.40
N TYR A 487 -3.02 9.26 -18.99
CA TYR A 487 -2.00 10.10 -19.60
C TYR A 487 -2.36 10.58 -21.01
N ALA A 488 -3.03 9.77 -21.83
CA ALA A 488 -3.43 10.17 -23.18
C ALA A 488 -4.55 11.23 -23.19
N ARG A 489 -5.34 11.31 -22.12
CA ARG A 489 -6.47 12.24 -21.97
C ARG A 489 -7.50 12.12 -23.10
N ARG A 490 -7.69 10.90 -23.60
CA ARG A 490 -8.63 10.61 -24.68
C ARG A 490 -9.29 9.24 -24.45
N HIS A 491 -10.34 8.97 -25.22
CA HIS A 491 -10.96 7.66 -25.26
C HIS A 491 -9.94 6.62 -25.77
N ILE A 492 -9.97 5.43 -25.19
CA ILE A 492 -9.17 4.28 -25.62
C ILE A 492 -10.09 3.09 -25.84
N LEU A 493 -9.76 2.29 -26.85
CA LEU A 493 -10.35 0.97 -27.05
C LEU A 493 -9.37 -0.07 -26.50
N MET A 494 -9.89 -1.16 -25.96
CA MET A 494 -9.09 -2.27 -25.44
C MET A 494 -9.51 -3.56 -26.10
N VAL A 495 -8.54 -4.32 -26.60
CA VAL A 495 -8.80 -5.60 -27.25
C VAL A 495 -8.98 -6.67 -26.19
N GLN A 496 -10.08 -7.42 -26.26
CA GLN A 496 -10.32 -8.56 -25.40
C GLN A 496 -9.40 -9.72 -25.77
N ARG A 497 -8.82 -10.39 -24.77
CA ARG A 497 -8.25 -11.71 -24.93
C ARG A 497 -9.34 -12.75 -24.65
N ASN A 498 -9.30 -13.90 -25.32
CA ASN A 498 -10.30 -14.98 -25.23
C ASN A 498 -11.03 -15.08 -23.88
N GLY A 499 -12.31 -14.75 -23.89
CA GLY A 499 -13.14 -14.62 -22.69
C GLY A 499 -13.12 -13.20 -22.13
N LEU A 500 -14.28 -12.63 -21.97
CA LEU A 500 -14.47 -11.32 -21.38
C LEU A 500 -13.86 -11.25 -19.99
N PRO A 501 -13.18 -10.13 -19.61
CA PRO A 501 -13.07 -9.83 -18.20
C PRO A 501 -14.47 -9.85 -17.60
N GLN A 502 -14.70 -10.73 -16.64
CA GLN A 502 -16.00 -10.86 -15.99
C GLN A 502 -16.23 -9.61 -15.15
N PHE A 503 -17.19 -8.78 -15.57
CA PHE A 503 -17.61 -7.65 -14.77
C PHE A 503 -18.66 -8.12 -13.77
N PRO A 504 -18.57 -7.71 -12.51
CA PRO A 504 -19.56 -8.06 -11.49
C PRO A 504 -20.89 -7.35 -11.68
N TYR A 505 -20.96 -6.38 -12.57
CA TYR A 505 -22.15 -5.58 -12.91
C TYR A 505 -22.29 -5.45 -14.43
N PRO A 506 -23.50 -5.21 -14.92
CA PRO A 506 -23.74 -5.08 -16.35
C PRO A 506 -22.88 -3.99 -16.96
N VAL A 507 -22.13 -4.34 -18.00
CA VAL A 507 -21.47 -3.36 -18.87
C VAL A 507 -22.57 -2.67 -19.67
N PRO A 508 -22.64 -1.31 -19.66
CA PRO A 508 -23.61 -0.62 -20.48
C PRO A 508 -23.45 -1.05 -21.95
N PRO A 509 -24.57 -1.32 -22.67
CA PRO A 509 -24.50 -1.72 -24.08
C PRO A 509 -23.76 -0.70 -24.97
N GLU A 510 -23.74 0.57 -24.53
CA GLU A 510 -23.08 1.69 -25.22
C GLU A 510 -21.59 1.82 -24.90
N SER A 511 -21.04 0.98 -24.02
CA SER A 511 -19.60 1.02 -23.72
C SER A 511 -18.81 0.39 -24.88
N ASP A 512 -18.31 1.23 -25.75
CA ASP A 512 -17.51 0.87 -26.91
C ASP A 512 -16.01 0.68 -26.61
N TYR A 513 -15.62 0.66 -25.33
CA TYR A 513 -14.23 0.61 -24.95
C TYR A 513 -13.59 -0.79 -25.07
N LEU A 514 -14.38 -1.86 -25.08
CA LEU A 514 -13.92 -3.23 -25.33
C LEU A 514 -14.28 -3.67 -26.75
N ILE A 515 -13.27 -4.16 -27.48
CA ILE A 515 -13.42 -4.67 -28.84
C ILE A 515 -12.87 -6.07 -28.96
N THR A 516 -13.43 -6.82 -29.90
CA THR A 516 -12.92 -8.16 -30.25
C THR A 516 -11.68 -8.04 -31.15
N PRO A 517 -10.86 -9.11 -31.29
CA PRO A 517 -9.76 -9.15 -32.26
C PRO A 517 -10.23 -8.90 -33.71
N GLU A 518 -11.40 -9.41 -34.08
CA GLU A 518 -11.99 -9.20 -35.41
C GLU A 518 -12.30 -7.72 -35.63
N ARG A 519 -12.86 -7.05 -34.61
CA ARG A 519 -13.14 -5.61 -34.67
C ARG A 519 -11.87 -4.78 -34.73
N LEU A 520 -10.79 -5.21 -34.05
CA LEU A 520 -9.47 -4.59 -34.21
C LEU A 520 -9.01 -4.69 -35.66
N GLN A 521 -9.13 -5.87 -36.30
CA GLN A 521 -8.73 -6.07 -37.71
C GLN A 521 -9.52 -5.16 -38.66
N GLU A 522 -10.84 -5.02 -38.46
CA GLU A 522 -11.67 -4.10 -39.24
C GLU A 522 -11.20 -2.64 -39.10
N LEU A 523 -10.98 -2.20 -37.84
CA LEU A 523 -10.54 -0.83 -37.55
C LEU A 523 -9.14 -0.58 -38.12
N TRP A 524 -8.25 -1.58 -38.08
CA TRP A 524 -6.88 -1.48 -38.62
C TRP A 524 -6.84 -1.23 -40.11
N HIS A 525 -7.76 -1.83 -40.88
CA HIS A 525 -7.90 -1.64 -42.33
C HIS A 525 -8.82 -0.48 -42.71
N SER A 526 -9.38 0.23 -41.73
CA SER A 526 -10.25 1.38 -42.00
C SER A 526 -9.43 2.60 -42.45
N PRO A 527 -10.07 3.61 -43.05
CA PRO A 527 -9.39 4.85 -43.44
C PRO A 527 -9.02 5.73 -42.22
N ARG A 528 -9.40 5.32 -41.00
CA ARG A 528 -9.01 6.04 -39.78
C ARG A 528 -7.59 5.70 -39.38
N LYS A 529 -6.86 6.69 -38.89
CA LYS A 529 -5.54 6.46 -38.30
C LYS A 529 -5.71 5.77 -36.95
N VAL A 530 -5.03 4.64 -36.76
CA VAL A 530 -5.09 3.78 -35.57
C VAL A 530 -3.70 3.71 -34.94
N PHE A 531 -3.61 4.07 -33.67
CA PHE A 531 -2.45 3.83 -32.81
C PHE A 531 -2.75 2.61 -31.94
N LEU A 532 -1.95 1.55 -32.08
CA LEU A 532 -2.10 0.30 -31.35
C LEU A 532 -0.89 0.07 -30.43
N LEU A 533 -1.12 0.10 -29.12
CA LEU A 533 -0.09 -0.21 -28.11
C LEU A 533 -0.13 -1.72 -27.83
N LEU A 534 1.00 -2.41 -28.07
CA LEU A 534 1.16 -3.85 -27.83
C LEU A 534 2.34 -4.12 -26.89
N ASP A 535 2.20 -5.11 -26.03
CA ASP A 535 3.33 -5.70 -25.32
C ASP A 535 4.19 -6.54 -26.28
N ASP A 536 5.53 -6.54 -26.11
CA ASP A 536 6.45 -7.31 -26.95
C ASP A 536 6.23 -8.81 -26.85
N ALA A 537 5.66 -9.29 -25.75
CA ALA A 537 5.27 -10.69 -25.55
C ALA A 537 4.03 -11.11 -26.34
N THR A 538 3.25 -10.13 -26.84
CA THR A 538 2.06 -10.43 -27.64
C THR A 538 2.51 -10.93 -29.01
N PRO A 539 2.12 -12.18 -29.42
CA PRO A 539 2.42 -12.68 -30.76
C PRO A 539 1.86 -11.70 -31.81
N PRO A 540 2.60 -11.41 -32.87
CA PRO A 540 2.11 -10.53 -33.92
C PRO A 540 0.95 -11.21 -34.67
N GLU A 541 -0.21 -10.57 -34.69
CA GLU A 541 -1.33 -11.00 -35.51
C GLU A 541 -0.97 -10.87 -37.01
N PRO A 542 -1.40 -11.81 -37.87
CA PRO A 542 -1.02 -11.81 -39.30
C PRO A 542 -1.34 -10.49 -40.01
N PHE A 543 -2.46 -9.83 -39.66
CA PHE A 543 -2.88 -8.56 -40.28
C PHE A 543 -2.03 -7.36 -39.85
N LEU A 544 -1.18 -7.50 -38.83
CA LEU A 544 -0.23 -6.47 -38.40
C LEU A 544 1.12 -6.57 -39.12
N GLN A 545 1.31 -7.55 -40.02
CA GLN A 545 2.52 -7.67 -40.83
C GLN A 545 2.69 -6.42 -41.72
N GLY A 546 3.84 -5.79 -41.61
CA GLY A 546 4.10 -4.54 -42.34
C GLY A 546 3.62 -3.25 -41.64
N ALA A 547 3.06 -3.36 -40.41
CA ALA A 547 2.70 -2.20 -39.62
C ALA A 547 3.91 -1.29 -39.34
N THR A 548 3.72 0.02 -39.43
CA THR A 548 4.76 0.98 -39.07
C THR A 548 4.90 1.09 -37.56
N VAL A 549 6.13 0.90 -37.05
CA VAL A 549 6.43 1.12 -35.64
C VAL A 549 6.61 2.62 -35.40
N ALA A 550 5.62 3.26 -34.79
CA ALA A 550 5.66 4.69 -34.47
C ALA A 550 6.56 5.01 -33.27
N LEU A 551 6.62 4.09 -32.29
CA LEU A 551 7.45 4.25 -31.08
C LEU A 551 7.80 2.88 -30.49
N THR A 552 9.09 2.67 -30.20
CA THR A 552 9.57 1.50 -29.43
C THR A 552 9.81 1.93 -28.00
N LEU A 553 9.23 1.19 -27.06
CA LEU A 553 9.34 1.38 -25.62
C LEU A 553 9.93 0.12 -24.97
N PRO A 554 10.50 0.20 -23.77
CA PRO A 554 10.93 -1.00 -23.06
C PRO A 554 9.76 -1.98 -22.85
N GLY A 555 9.77 -3.11 -23.56
CA GLY A 555 8.75 -4.16 -23.47
C GLY A 555 7.43 -3.87 -24.18
N LYS A 556 7.33 -2.77 -24.96
CA LYS A 556 6.12 -2.38 -25.69
C LYS A 556 6.44 -1.74 -27.04
N ARG A 557 5.51 -1.86 -27.97
CA ARG A 557 5.57 -1.19 -29.28
C ARG A 557 4.27 -0.44 -29.54
N LEU A 558 4.38 0.78 -30.00
CA LEU A 558 3.24 1.55 -30.53
C LEU A 558 3.28 1.42 -32.05
N LEU A 559 2.31 0.74 -32.61
CA LEU A 559 2.14 0.56 -34.05
C LEU A 559 1.16 1.60 -34.59
N VAL A 560 1.29 1.91 -35.87
CA VAL A 560 0.36 2.75 -36.59
C VAL A 560 0.04 2.10 -37.94
N ASN A 561 -1.26 2.13 -38.34
CA ASN A 561 -1.71 1.55 -39.59
C ASN A 561 -1.41 2.40 -40.82
N GLN A 562 -1.24 3.72 -40.61
CA GLN A 562 -0.92 4.69 -41.66
C GLN A 562 0.24 5.58 -41.19
N PRO A 563 1.26 5.82 -42.00
CA PRO A 563 2.43 6.63 -41.63
C PRO A 563 2.09 8.11 -41.31
#